data_66d17cbb2bb010c540c8d3a228e302d8
#
_entry.id   66d17cbb2bb010c540c8d3a228e302d8
#
_cell.length_a   1.000
_cell.length_b   1.000
_cell.length_c   1.000
_cell.angle_alpha   90.00
_cell.angle_beta   90.00
_cell.angle_gamma   90.00
#
_symmetry.space_group_name_H-M   'P 1'
#
loop_
_entity.id
_entity.type
_entity.pdbx_description
1 polymer ?
#
loop_
_entity_poly.entity_id
_entity_poly.type
_entity_poly.pdbx_seq_one_letter_code
_entity_poly.pdbx_strand_id
1 'polypeptide(L)'
;MAHDGANRHDLKLLEPTLDSIPIERPEPTAERPQGLCLDRGYDYDSARQLATVHRLTPHVRTRGEEIKLKAHTPGWRARRWVVEACHSWMNRNRGLLIRWCKKDQNHLALLHLGAGLIAYKKAHTARLAALPA
;
A
#
# COMPACT_ATOMS: atom_id res chain seq x y z
N MET A 1 4.09 3.99 -10.09
CA MET A 1 3.19 2.81 -9.99
C MET A 1 3.36 1.97 -11.24
N ALA A 2 3.68 0.70 -11.09
CA ALA A 2 3.81 -0.23 -12.21
C ALA A 2 2.45 -0.87 -12.54
N HIS A 3 2.24 -1.27 -13.78
CA HIS A 3 1.05 -1.99 -14.23
C HIS A 3 1.42 -2.98 -15.32
N ASP A 4 0.68 -4.08 -15.40
CA ASP A 4 0.85 -5.11 -16.42
C ASP A 4 -0.48 -5.85 -16.67
N GLY A 5 -0.47 -6.84 -17.56
CA GLY A 5 -1.64 -7.66 -17.85
C GLY A 5 -2.08 -8.51 -16.65
N ALA A 6 -3.39 -8.78 -16.54
CA ALA A 6 -4.00 -9.51 -15.42
C ALA A 6 -3.50 -10.97 -15.28
N ASN A 7 -2.74 -11.49 -16.23
CA ASN A 7 -2.11 -12.81 -16.21
C ASN A 7 -0.73 -12.83 -15.55
N ARG A 8 -0.21 -11.66 -15.16
CA ARG A 8 1.06 -11.57 -14.43
C ARG A 8 0.86 -11.65 -12.92
N HIS A 9 1.76 -12.36 -12.26
CA HIS A 9 1.76 -12.46 -10.81
C HIS A 9 2.18 -11.11 -10.20
N ASP A 10 1.39 -10.59 -9.26
CA ASP A 10 1.53 -9.26 -8.66
C ASP A 10 2.91 -9.03 -8.02
N LEU A 11 3.54 -10.09 -7.51
CA LEU A 11 4.89 -10.02 -6.93
C LEU A 11 5.93 -9.42 -7.89
N LYS A 12 5.79 -9.68 -9.21
CA LYS A 12 6.70 -9.14 -10.24
C LYS A 12 6.58 -7.62 -10.42
N LEU A 13 5.45 -7.06 -9.97
CA LEU A 13 5.19 -5.62 -10.06
C LEU A 13 5.56 -4.87 -8.78
N LEU A 14 5.93 -5.59 -7.70
CA LEU A 14 6.23 -4.95 -6.41
C LEU A 14 7.48 -4.06 -6.51
N GLU A 15 8.59 -4.59 -7.03
CA GLU A 15 9.84 -3.85 -7.19
C GLU A 15 9.67 -2.61 -8.07
N PRO A 16 9.21 -2.72 -9.34
CA PRO A 16 9.02 -1.53 -10.17
C PRO A 16 7.98 -0.56 -9.61
N THR A 17 7.05 -1.02 -8.76
CA THR A 17 6.12 -0.11 -8.07
C THR A 17 6.82 0.67 -6.97
N LEU A 18 7.67 0.04 -6.17
CA LEU A 18 8.45 0.72 -5.13
C LEU A 18 9.44 1.71 -5.73
N ASP A 19 10.13 1.33 -6.81
CA ASP A 19 11.08 2.18 -7.55
C ASP A 19 10.40 3.41 -8.17
N SER A 20 9.13 3.27 -8.55
CA SER A 20 8.35 4.36 -9.17
C SER A 20 7.84 5.42 -8.20
N ILE A 21 8.16 5.34 -6.91
CA ILE A 21 7.75 6.36 -5.92
C ILE A 21 8.50 7.67 -6.20
N PRO A 22 7.80 8.74 -6.64
CA PRO A 22 8.46 9.96 -7.13
C PRO A 22 8.89 10.93 -6.03
N ILE A 23 8.55 10.64 -4.78
CA ILE A 23 8.83 11.50 -3.64
C ILE A 23 10.01 10.96 -2.85
N GLU A 24 10.88 11.86 -2.43
CA GLU A 24 11.90 11.55 -1.44
C GLU A 24 11.22 11.27 -0.10
N ARG A 25 11.48 10.09 0.45
CA ARG A 25 10.92 9.69 1.74
C ARG A 25 11.90 10.07 2.86
N PRO A 26 11.40 10.54 4.02
CA PRO A 26 12.28 10.73 5.17
C PRO A 26 12.93 9.40 5.57
N GLU A 27 14.14 9.46 6.10
CA GLU A 27 14.82 8.26 6.59
C GLU A 27 14.01 7.62 7.73
N PRO A 28 13.74 6.31 7.68
CA PRO A 28 13.05 5.62 8.76
C PRO A 28 13.95 5.54 9.99
N THR A 29 13.37 5.79 11.16
CA THR A 29 14.05 5.64 12.46
C THR A 29 13.38 4.53 13.27
N ALA A 30 13.99 4.13 14.38
CA ALA A 30 13.42 3.14 15.29
C ALA A 30 12.07 3.61 15.86
N GLU A 31 11.93 4.93 16.13
CA GLU A 31 10.70 5.52 16.65
C GLU A 31 9.64 5.74 15.55
N ARG A 32 10.09 5.88 14.31
CA ARG A 32 9.21 6.14 13.14
C ARG A 32 9.53 5.20 11.99
N PRO A 33 9.29 3.90 12.14
CA PRO A 33 9.48 2.95 11.06
C PRO A 33 8.46 3.19 9.94
N GLN A 34 8.91 3.03 8.70
CA GLN A 34 8.02 3.09 7.54
C GLN A 34 7.49 1.69 7.23
N GLY A 35 6.19 1.48 7.43
CA GLY A 35 5.54 0.20 7.19
C GLY A 35 5.06 0.02 5.75
N LEU A 36 5.32 -1.15 5.17
CA LEU A 36 4.76 -1.61 3.91
C LEU A 36 3.69 -2.66 4.18
N CYS A 37 2.43 -2.28 4.04
CA CYS A 37 1.31 -3.21 4.22
C CYS A 37 1.01 -3.90 2.88
N LEU A 38 1.13 -5.21 2.87
CA LEU A 38 0.90 -6.05 1.70
C LEU A 38 -0.21 -7.07 1.97
N ASP A 39 -0.91 -7.47 0.91
CA ASP A 39 -1.87 -8.57 0.97
C ASP A 39 -1.13 -9.93 1.09
N ARG A 40 -1.87 -10.97 1.47
CA ARG A 40 -1.33 -12.33 1.62
C ARG A 40 -0.75 -12.91 0.34
N GLY A 41 -1.19 -12.44 -0.82
CA GLY A 41 -0.58 -12.77 -2.11
C GLY A 41 0.91 -12.44 -2.22
N TYR A 42 1.42 -11.59 -1.32
CA TYR A 42 2.83 -11.19 -1.24
C TYR A 42 3.59 -11.88 -0.09
N ASP A 43 3.05 -12.94 0.50
CA ASP A 43 3.71 -13.67 1.60
C ASP A 43 4.85 -14.58 1.09
N TYR A 44 5.87 -13.95 0.54
CA TYR A 44 7.08 -14.57 0.02
C TYR A 44 8.31 -13.91 0.64
N ASP A 45 9.38 -14.69 0.83
CA ASP A 45 10.65 -14.16 1.35
C ASP A 45 11.25 -13.09 0.45
N SER A 46 11.09 -13.23 -0.88
CA SER A 46 11.51 -12.21 -1.85
C SER A 46 10.82 -10.86 -1.64
N ALA A 47 9.53 -10.83 -1.31
CA ALA A 47 8.82 -9.60 -0.99
C ALA A 47 9.32 -8.95 0.31
N ARG A 48 9.66 -9.77 1.32
CA ARG A 48 10.25 -9.29 2.58
C ARG A 48 11.64 -8.72 2.38
N GLN A 49 12.48 -9.41 1.60
CA GLN A 49 13.81 -8.94 1.25
C GLN A 49 13.75 -7.62 0.49
N LEU A 50 12.87 -7.51 -0.50
CA LEU A 50 12.66 -6.30 -1.27
C LEU A 50 12.21 -5.12 -0.38
N ALA A 51 11.29 -5.35 0.54
CA ALA A 51 10.89 -4.33 1.51
C ALA A 51 12.10 -3.85 2.34
N THR A 52 12.96 -4.75 2.76
CA THR A 52 14.18 -4.41 3.53
C THR A 52 15.16 -3.58 2.70
N VAL A 53 15.37 -3.92 1.42
CA VAL A 53 16.21 -3.14 0.49
C VAL A 53 15.69 -1.69 0.38
N HIS A 54 14.38 -1.51 0.33
CA HIS A 54 13.73 -0.19 0.33
C HIS A 54 13.59 0.44 1.72
N ARG A 55 14.23 -0.12 2.76
CA ARG A 55 14.15 0.34 4.15
C ARG A 55 12.73 0.43 4.69
N LEU A 56 11.88 -0.51 4.28
CA LEU A 56 10.49 -0.62 4.69
C LEU A 56 10.32 -1.82 5.62
N THR A 57 9.46 -1.68 6.62
CA THR A 57 9.06 -2.77 7.50
C THR A 57 7.87 -3.51 6.89
N PRO A 58 8.02 -4.76 6.41
CA PRO A 58 6.94 -5.49 5.77
C PRO A 58 5.87 -5.92 6.79
N HIS A 59 4.62 -5.63 6.48
CA HIS A 59 3.44 -6.08 7.22
C HIS A 59 2.63 -7.04 6.35
N VAL A 60 3.20 -8.22 6.14
CA VAL A 60 2.57 -9.36 5.46
C VAL A 60 2.78 -10.59 6.34
N ARG A 61 1.70 -11.32 6.63
CA ARG A 61 1.76 -12.49 7.52
C ARG A 61 0.78 -13.56 7.09
N THR A 62 1.14 -14.81 7.37
CA THR A 62 0.22 -15.93 7.19
C THR A 62 -0.91 -15.86 8.21
N ARG A 63 -2.04 -16.52 7.90
CA ARG A 63 -3.17 -16.60 8.84
C ARG A 63 -2.79 -17.26 10.17
N GLY A 64 -1.93 -18.27 10.14
CA GLY A 64 -1.46 -18.98 11.33
C GLY A 64 -0.62 -18.10 12.26
N GLU A 65 0.25 -17.25 11.70
CA GLU A 65 1.04 -16.28 12.45
C GLU A 65 0.18 -15.18 13.05
N GLU A 66 -0.81 -14.69 12.31
CA GLU A 66 -1.75 -13.68 12.80
C GLU A 66 -2.55 -14.18 14.02
N ILE A 67 -3.00 -15.44 13.98
CA ILE A 67 -3.72 -16.07 15.09
C ILE A 67 -2.82 -16.18 16.33
N LYS A 68 -1.58 -16.66 16.15
CA LYS A 68 -0.61 -16.78 17.24
C LYS A 68 -0.29 -15.41 17.86
N LEU A 69 -0.02 -14.39 17.06
CA LEU A 69 0.29 -13.05 17.54
C LEU A 69 -0.89 -12.41 18.27
N LYS A 70 -2.10 -12.59 17.76
CA LYS A 70 -3.31 -12.10 18.43
C LYS A 70 -3.52 -12.76 19.80
N ALA A 71 -3.17 -14.04 19.92
CA ALA A 71 -3.29 -14.77 21.19
C ALA A 71 -2.20 -14.37 22.22
N HIS A 72 -0.99 -14.03 21.76
CA HIS A 72 0.17 -13.80 22.63
C HIS A 72 0.52 -12.32 22.85
N THR A 73 -0.08 -11.40 22.07
CA THR A 73 0.23 -9.97 22.17
C THR A 73 -1.04 -9.15 22.39
N PRO A 74 -1.32 -8.71 23.64
CA PRO A 74 -2.47 -7.87 23.91
C PRO A 74 -2.47 -6.61 23.06
N GLY A 75 -3.62 -6.29 22.45
CA GLY A 75 -3.76 -5.09 21.59
C GLY A 75 -3.20 -5.22 20.17
N TRP A 76 -2.53 -6.34 19.83
CA TRP A 76 -2.04 -6.55 18.48
C TRP A 76 -3.19 -6.66 17.45
N ARG A 77 -3.04 -5.94 16.33
CA ARG A 77 -3.98 -5.98 15.19
C ARG A 77 -3.21 -6.16 13.89
N ALA A 78 -3.68 -7.07 13.04
CA ALA A 78 -3.16 -7.22 11.68
C ALA A 78 -3.38 -5.90 10.91
N ARG A 79 -2.36 -5.42 10.21
CA ARG A 79 -2.45 -4.19 9.40
C ARG A 79 -3.07 -4.40 8.02
N ARG A 80 -3.58 -5.59 7.74
CA ARG A 80 -4.23 -5.93 6.46
C ARG A 80 -5.41 -5.00 6.13
N TRP A 81 -6.12 -4.51 7.14
CA TRP A 81 -7.19 -3.53 6.94
C TRP A 81 -6.76 -2.29 6.15
N VAL A 82 -5.46 -1.94 6.15
CA VAL A 82 -4.92 -0.82 5.37
C VAL A 82 -5.05 -1.07 3.89
N VAL A 83 -4.75 -2.30 3.44
CA VAL A 83 -4.89 -2.71 2.03
C VAL A 83 -6.37 -2.69 1.62
N GLU A 84 -7.25 -3.27 2.45
CA GLU A 84 -8.70 -3.27 2.23
C GLU A 84 -9.28 -1.84 2.17
N ALA A 85 -8.81 -0.95 3.06
CA ALA A 85 -9.20 0.46 3.05
C ALA A 85 -8.73 1.18 1.79
N CYS A 86 -7.50 0.95 1.34
CA CYS A 86 -6.99 1.52 0.09
C CYS A 86 -7.83 1.09 -1.12
N HIS A 87 -8.15 -0.19 -1.23
CA HIS A 87 -9.04 -0.70 -2.27
C HIS A 87 -10.42 -0.04 -2.20
N SER A 88 -11.02 0.05 -1.01
CA SER A 88 -12.31 0.73 -0.81
C SER A 88 -12.28 2.19 -1.25
N TRP A 89 -11.19 2.92 -0.96
CA TRP A 89 -11.06 4.32 -1.39
C TRP A 89 -10.90 4.46 -2.89
N MET A 90 -10.12 3.59 -3.53
CA MET A 90 -9.97 3.55 -5.00
C MET A 90 -11.31 3.23 -5.68
N ASN A 91 -12.05 2.25 -5.16
CA ASN A 91 -13.34 1.80 -5.70
C ASN A 91 -14.46 2.87 -5.63
N ARG A 92 -14.32 3.88 -4.79
CA ARG A 92 -15.22 5.05 -4.78
C ARG A 92 -15.09 5.93 -6.02
N ASN A 93 -13.99 5.79 -6.75
CA ASN A 93 -13.77 6.48 -8.01
C ASN A 93 -14.27 5.60 -9.16
N ARG A 94 -15.50 5.84 -9.66
CA ARG A 94 -16.14 5.01 -10.68
C ARG A 94 -15.28 4.77 -11.92
N GLY A 95 -14.47 5.75 -12.33
CA GLY A 95 -13.56 5.62 -13.46
C GLY A 95 -12.41 4.63 -13.25
N LEU A 96 -12.15 4.21 -11.99
CA LEU A 96 -11.13 3.22 -11.64
C LEU A 96 -11.70 1.81 -11.48
N LEU A 97 -13.00 1.66 -11.22
CA LEU A 97 -13.68 0.37 -11.09
C LEU A 97 -13.68 -0.44 -12.38
N ILE A 98 -13.90 0.24 -13.49
CA ILE A 98 -13.97 -0.39 -14.81
C ILE A 98 -13.04 0.38 -15.72
N ARG A 99 -12.13 -0.34 -16.36
CA ARG A 99 -11.22 0.24 -17.33
C ARG A 99 -11.95 0.56 -18.64
N TRP A 100 -12.37 1.81 -18.81
CA TRP A 100 -12.93 2.32 -20.05
C TRP A 100 -11.86 2.83 -21.03
N CYS A 101 -10.68 3.13 -20.53
CA CYS A 101 -9.58 3.65 -21.34
C CYS A 101 -9.01 2.56 -22.24
N LYS A 102 -9.04 2.80 -23.57
CA LYS A 102 -8.41 1.91 -24.56
C LYS A 102 -6.88 1.86 -24.39
N LYS A 103 -6.26 3.01 -24.09
CA LYS A 103 -4.83 3.12 -23.84
C LYS A 103 -4.57 2.90 -22.35
N ASP A 104 -3.65 2.01 -22.02
CA ASP A 104 -3.21 1.69 -20.66
C ASP A 104 -2.59 2.89 -19.94
N GLN A 105 -1.84 3.73 -20.66
CA GLN A 105 -1.29 4.99 -20.12
C GLN A 105 -2.37 5.94 -19.57
N ASN A 106 -3.52 6.03 -20.23
CA ASN A 106 -4.63 6.85 -19.75
C ASN A 106 -5.23 6.27 -18.46
N HIS A 107 -5.33 4.94 -18.37
CA HIS A 107 -5.79 4.29 -17.15
C HIS A 107 -4.79 4.48 -16.00
N LEU A 108 -3.49 4.35 -16.28
CA LEU A 108 -2.43 4.62 -15.31
C LEU A 108 -2.48 6.07 -14.80
N ALA A 109 -2.68 7.04 -15.69
CA ALA A 109 -2.84 8.44 -15.31
C ALA A 109 -4.05 8.65 -14.37
N LEU A 110 -5.19 7.98 -14.64
CA LEU A 110 -6.35 8.01 -13.74
C LEU A 110 -6.06 7.38 -12.38
N LEU A 111 -5.30 6.27 -12.34
CA LEU A 111 -4.88 5.65 -11.09
C LEU A 111 -4.00 6.60 -10.26
N HIS A 112 -3.03 7.27 -10.89
CA HIS A 112 -2.18 8.26 -10.24
C HIS A 112 -3.00 9.43 -9.70
N LEU A 113 -3.92 9.97 -10.49
CA LEU A 113 -4.79 11.07 -10.08
C LEU A 113 -5.68 10.64 -8.91
N GLY A 114 -6.32 9.48 -8.99
CA GLY A 114 -7.15 8.93 -7.91
C GLY A 114 -6.36 8.71 -6.62
N ALA A 115 -5.19 8.11 -6.70
CA ALA A 115 -4.29 7.91 -5.55
C ALA A 115 -3.84 9.25 -4.95
N GLY A 116 -3.47 10.22 -5.79
CA GLY A 116 -3.08 11.57 -5.36
C GLY A 116 -4.19 12.29 -4.61
N LEU A 117 -5.43 12.25 -5.12
CA LEU A 117 -6.60 12.84 -4.47
C LEU A 117 -6.92 12.18 -3.12
N ILE A 118 -6.79 10.85 -3.03
CA ILE A 118 -6.98 10.11 -1.78
C ILE A 118 -5.91 10.52 -0.77
N ALA A 119 -4.64 10.52 -1.17
CA ALA A 119 -3.52 10.91 -0.31
C ALA A 119 -3.67 12.36 0.18
N TYR A 120 -4.00 13.30 -0.71
CA TYR A 120 -4.26 14.70 -0.37
C TYR A 120 -5.37 14.84 0.68
N LYS A 121 -6.53 14.21 0.43
CA LYS A 121 -7.67 14.26 1.38
C LYS A 121 -7.28 13.71 2.75
N LYS A 122 -6.52 12.61 2.80
CA LYS A 122 -6.07 12.01 4.07
C LYS A 122 -5.07 12.89 4.80
N ALA A 123 -4.10 13.44 4.10
CA ALA A 123 -3.12 14.35 4.67
C ALA A 123 -3.78 15.64 5.19
N HIS A 124 -4.71 16.21 4.42
CA HIS A 124 -5.47 17.40 4.82
C HIS A 124 -6.31 17.16 6.08
N THR A 125 -7.04 16.03 6.14
CA THR A 125 -7.83 15.67 7.32
C THR A 125 -6.95 15.46 8.55
N ALA A 126 -5.81 14.77 8.40
CA ALA A 126 -4.86 14.56 9.49
C ALA A 126 -4.26 15.89 9.99
N ARG A 127 -3.95 16.83 9.07
CA ARG A 127 -3.45 18.17 9.41
C ARG A 127 -4.49 18.96 10.19
N LEU A 128 -5.76 18.96 9.78
CA LEU A 128 -6.84 19.65 10.49
C LEU A 128 -7.06 19.08 11.90
N ALA A 129 -6.98 17.76 12.06
CA ALA A 129 -7.11 17.11 13.37
C ALA A 129 -5.92 17.38 14.32
N ALA A 130 -4.79 17.82 13.80
CA ALA A 130 -3.59 18.15 14.57
C ALA A 130 -3.50 19.64 14.96
N LEU A 131 -4.42 20.48 14.50
CA LEU A 131 -4.47 21.91 14.91
C LEU A 131 -5.03 22.01 16.34
N PRO A 132 -4.39 22.79 17.21
CA PRO A 132 -4.95 23.07 18.54
C PRO A 132 -6.28 23.81 18.38
N ALA A 133 -7.23 23.49 19.25
CA ALA A 133 -8.53 24.16 19.34
C ALA A 133 -8.37 25.60 19.84
#